data_b1d82a7b4badab2e419c939f60b7a784
#
_entry.id   b1d82a7b4badab2e419c939f60b7a784
#
_cell.length_a   1.000
_cell.length_b   1.000
_cell.length_c   1.000
_cell.angle_alpha   90.00
_cell.angle_beta   90.00
_cell.angle_gamma   90.00
#
_symmetry.space_group_name_H-M   'P 1'
#
loop_
_entity.id
_entity.type
_entity.pdbx_description
1 polymer ?
#
loop_
_entity_poly.entity_id
_entity_poly.type
_entity_poly.pdbx_seq_one_letter_code
_entity_poly.pdbx_strand_id
1 'polypeptide(L)'
;LDYVSGKIYQLVPAPPVHQPNPFPLRLSETGLFTSTEDYQTAPGLIPYSVNSELWSDGAIKDRWLALPEDSQIELDKIEYPQPAPAANLGWRFPDGTVIVKTFSLELEPGNPATRKRIETRLLHFERLTGTDLVGDQYWKGYSYVWNNDQTDAKLVGSRGLNLTYKITDTKAAKGYRDQEWRIPSRAECTLCHTTSAKYVLGVNTLQMNKHHNYGFVKDNNTKTYLGIFS
;
A
#
# COMPACT_ATOMS: atom_id res chain seq x y z
N LEU A 1 -13.33 8.17 -28.32
CA LEU A 1 -14.13 7.10 -28.93
C LEU A 1 -14.19 5.93 -27.95
N ASP A 2 -15.38 5.54 -27.57
CA ASP A 2 -15.61 4.36 -26.76
C ASP A 2 -15.89 3.16 -27.72
N TYR A 3 -14.98 2.21 -27.74
CA TYR A 3 -15.08 1.05 -28.62
C TYR A 3 -16.24 0.10 -28.27
N VAL A 4 -16.69 0.11 -27.02
CA VAL A 4 -17.75 -0.79 -26.53
C VAL A 4 -19.12 -0.25 -26.93
N SER A 5 -19.35 1.04 -26.74
CA SER A 5 -20.65 1.68 -27.05
C SER A 5 -20.69 2.36 -28.41
N GLY A 6 -19.56 2.50 -29.10
CA GLY A 6 -19.43 3.22 -30.37
C GLY A 6 -19.65 4.73 -30.25
N LYS A 7 -19.67 5.28 -29.04
CA LYS A 7 -19.93 6.70 -28.80
C LYS A 7 -18.68 7.54 -28.90
N ILE A 8 -18.85 8.75 -29.40
CA ILE A 8 -17.82 9.80 -29.40
C ILE A 8 -18.16 10.77 -28.26
N TYR A 9 -17.17 10.97 -27.36
CA TYR A 9 -17.29 11.91 -26.27
C TYR A 9 -16.44 13.14 -26.54
N GLN A 10 -16.97 14.31 -26.23
CA GLN A 10 -16.24 15.56 -26.24
C GLN A 10 -15.71 15.83 -24.84
N LEU A 11 -14.41 16.15 -24.72
CA LEU A 11 -13.86 16.67 -23.47
C LEU A 11 -14.35 18.10 -23.30
N VAL A 12 -15.09 18.34 -22.24
CA VAL A 12 -15.51 19.66 -21.81
C VAL A 12 -14.84 19.98 -20.47
N PRO A 13 -14.57 21.27 -20.16
CA PRO A 13 -14.13 21.62 -18.82
C PRO A 13 -15.13 21.09 -17.80
N ALA A 14 -14.64 20.42 -16.77
CA ALA A 14 -15.49 20.00 -15.67
C ALA A 14 -16.11 21.25 -15.03
N PRO A 15 -17.42 21.21 -14.65
CA PRO A 15 -17.97 22.26 -13.82
C PRO A 15 -17.12 22.39 -12.55
N PRO A 16 -17.02 23.59 -11.94
CA PRO A 16 -16.26 23.76 -10.70
C PRO A 16 -16.83 22.82 -9.65
N VAL A 17 -16.15 21.71 -9.47
CA VAL A 17 -16.44 20.74 -8.42
C VAL A 17 -16.05 21.42 -7.11
N HIS A 18 -16.93 21.37 -6.10
CA HIS A 18 -16.52 21.60 -4.72
C HIS A 18 -15.17 20.93 -4.55
N GLN A 19 -14.13 21.70 -4.25
CA GLN A 19 -12.78 21.13 -4.15
C GLN A 19 -12.84 20.01 -3.12
N PRO A 20 -12.58 18.76 -3.50
CA PRO A 20 -12.48 17.71 -2.52
C PRO A 20 -11.38 18.12 -1.54
N ASN A 21 -11.57 17.83 -0.26
CA ASN A 21 -10.53 18.02 0.73
C ASN A 21 -9.19 17.57 0.12
N PRO A 22 -8.18 18.44 0.08
CA PRO A 22 -6.91 18.07 -0.54
C PRO A 22 -6.38 16.83 0.17
N PHE A 23 -5.93 15.84 -0.59
CA PHE A 23 -5.34 14.64 -0.04
C PHE A 23 -4.20 15.03 0.91
N PRO A 24 -4.05 14.39 2.09
CA PRO A 24 -3.08 14.78 3.11
C PRO A 24 -1.66 14.93 2.55
N LEU A 25 -1.03 16.06 2.80
CA LEU A 25 0.34 16.31 2.33
C LEU A 25 1.41 15.71 3.25
N ARG A 26 1.02 15.38 4.47
CA ARG A 26 1.87 14.73 5.47
C ARG A 26 1.29 13.39 5.88
N LEU A 27 2.14 12.44 6.18
CA LEU A 27 1.71 11.11 6.64
C LEU A 27 0.99 11.21 7.99
N SER A 28 1.43 12.10 8.86
CA SER A 28 0.78 12.40 10.14
C SER A 28 -0.66 12.91 10.01
N GLU A 29 -1.02 13.50 8.87
CA GLU A 29 -2.36 14.04 8.60
C GLU A 29 -3.34 12.98 8.05
N THR A 30 -2.86 11.77 7.76
CA THR A 30 -3.69 10.71 7.16
C THR A 30 -4.61 10.00 8.14
N GLY A 31 -4.39 10.16 9.45
CA GLY A 31 -5.08 9.40 10.48
C GLY A 31 -4.65 7.94 10.61
N LEU A 32 -3.71 7.47 9.78
CA LEU A 32 -3.20 6.09 9.83
C LEU A 32 -2.19 5.86 10.96
N PHE A 33 -1.62 6.93 11.49
CA PHE A 33 -0.68 6.89 12.62
C PHE A 33 -1.16 7.84 13.73
N THR A 34 -1.11 7.37 14.96
CA THR A 34 -1.32 8.23 16.14
C THR A 34 -0.07 9.06 16.41
N SER A 35 1.09 8.54 16.08
CA SER A 35 2.38 9.24 16.11
C SER A 35 3.26 8.71 14.97
N THR A 36 3.64 9.58 14.05
CA THR A 36 4.63 9.23 13.02
C THR A 36 6.05 9.24 13.57
N GLU A 37 6.34 10.09 14.55
CA GLU A 37 7.64 10.15 15.23
C GLU A 37 7.94 8.84 15.96
N ASP A 38 7.01 8.37 16.80
CA ASP A 38 7.13 7.10 17.53
C ASP A 38 6.77 5.88 16.67
N TYR A 39 6.37 6.11 15.43
CA TYR A 39 5.93 5.09 14.50
C TYR A 39 4.78 4.23 15.03
N GLN A 40 3.84 4.88 15.73
CA GLN A 40 2.67 4.23 16.29
C GLN A 40 1.49 4.31 15.33
N THR A 41 0.96 3.16 14.96
CA THR A 41 -0.21 3.05 14.09
C THR A 41 -1.49 3.40 14.84
N ALA A 42 -2.46 3.96 14.13
CA ALA A 42 -3.79 4.18 14.67
C ALA A 42 -4.49 2.85 15.00
N PRO A 43 -5.38 2.84 16.01
CA PRO A 43 -6.25 1.70 16.26
C PRO A 43 -7.03 1.33 14.99
N GLY A 44 -7.13 0.03 14.69
CA GLY A 44 -7.81 -0.46 13.49
C GLY A 44 -6.88 -0.73 12.31
N LEU A 45 -5.62 -0.30 12.32
CA LEU A 45 -4.64 -0.80 11.37
C LEU A 45 -4.24 -2.22 11.70
N ILE A 46 -4.54 -3.15 10.78
CA ILE A 46 -4.28 -4.58 10.92
C ILE A 46 -2.92 -4.89 10.30
N PRO A 47 -1.90 -5.27 11.08
CA PRO A 47 -0.61 -5.66 10.54
C PRO A 47 -0.74 -6.99 9.79
N TYR A 48 -0.01 -7.14 8.68
CA TYR A 48 0.04 -8.39 7.96
C TYR A 48 1.43 -8.69 7.39
N SER A 49 1.68 -9.95 7.09
CA SER A 49 2.85 -10.40 6.35
C SER A 49 2.43 -11.36 5.24
N VAL A 50 3.29 -11.55 4.27
CA VAL A 50 3.06 -12.43 3.12
C VAL A 50 4.01 -13.63 3.16
N ASN A 51 3.65 -14.74 2.51
CA ASN A 51 4.48 -15.94 2.46
C ASN A 51 5.78 -15.69 1.69
N SER A 52 5.70 -14.98 0.56
CA SER A 52 6.86 -14.66 -0.26
C SER A 52 6.88 -13.18 -0.56
N GLU A 53 7.88 -12.49 -0.03
CA GLU A 53 8.03 -11.05 -0.22
C GLU A 53 8.64 -10.73 -1.58
N LEU A 54 8.05 -9.75 -2.28
CA LEU A 54 8.68 -9.18 -3.45
C LEU A 54 9.98 -8.49 -3.04
N TRP A 55 11.08 -8.86 -3.68
CA TRP A 55 12.37 -8.20 -3.49
C TRP A 55 12.28 -6.70 -3.81
N SER A 56 12.89 -5.87 -2.99
CA SER A 56 13.00 -4.43 -3.17
C SER A 56 14.32 -3.97 -2.57
N ASP A 57 15.42 -4.29 -3.25
CA ASP A 57 16.78 -3.84 -2.95
C ASP A 57 17.21 -4.00 -1.47
N GLY A 58 16.77 -5.08 -0.85
CA GLY A 58 17.05 -5.39 0.56
C GLY A 58 16.21 -4.61 1.58
N ALA A 59 15.23 -3.81 1.14
CA ALA A 59 14.39 -3.08 2.07
C ALA A 59 13.49 -4.00 2.90
N ILE A 60 13.42 -3.71 4.18
CA ILE A 60 12.47 -4.29 5.12
C ILE A 60 11.12 -3.62 4.91
N LYS A 61 10.04 -4.38 5.05
CA LYS A 61 8.69 -3.89 4.74
C LYS A 61 7.73 -4.17 5.88
N ASP A 62 7.25 -3.11 6.50
CA ASP A 62 6.10 -3.16 7.39
C ASP A 62 4.81 -2.96 6.59
N ARG A 63 3.77 -3.72 6.90
CA ARG A 63 2.53 -3.73 6.13
C ARG A 63 1.33 -3.72 7.04
N TRP A 64 0.35 -2.89 6.66
CA TRP A 64 -0.93 -2.82 7.36
C TRP A 64 -2.08 -2.68 6.37
N LEU A 65 -3.25 -3.04 6.86
CA LEU A 65 -4.52 -2.94 6.17
C LEU A 65 -5.49 -2.18 7.07
N ALA A 66 -6.11 -1.14 6.55
CA ALA A 66 -7.22 -0.45 7.19
C ALA A 66 -8.51 -0.75 6.43
N LEU A 67 -9.51 -1.22 7.14
CA LEU A 67 -10.86 -1.44 6.62
C LEU A 67 -11.81 -0.40 7.23
N PRO A 68 -12.77 0.12 6.44
CA PRO A 68 -13.79 1.01 6.99
C PRO A 68 -14.71 0.25 7.93
N GLU A 69 -14.92 0.79 9.12
CA GLU A 69 -15.91 0.31 10.10
C GLU A 69 -15.86 -1.23 10.30
N ASP A 70 -17.03 -1.88 10.33
CA ASP A 70 -17.21 -3.33 10.48
C ASP A 70 -17.22 -4.08 9.13
N SER A 71 -16.63 -3.48 8.09
CA SER A 71 -16.61 -4.07 6.75
C SER A 71 -15.71 -5.31 6.66
N GLN A 72 -15.97 -6.16 5.67
CA GLN A 72 -15.27 -7.42 5.47
C GLN A 72 -14.67 -7.49 4.07
N ILE A 73 -13.55 -8.18 3.94
CA ILE A 73 -12.95 -8.54 2.66
C ILE A 73 -13.63 -9.82 2.16
N GLU A 74 -14.05 -9.81 0.91
CA GLU A 74 -14.55 -11.00 0.23
C GLU A 74 -13.36 -11.73 -0.41
N LEU A 75 -13.12 -12.96 0.04
CA LEU A 75 -11.96 -13.76 -0.40
C LEU A 75 -12.22 -14.47 -1.73
N ASP A 76 -11.14 -14.72 -2.49
CA ASP A 76 -11.19 -15.61 -3.66
C ASP A 76 -11.55 -17.02 -3.23
N LYS A 77 -12.35 -17.69 -4.05
CA LYS A 77 -12.43 -19.14 -4.02
C LYS A 77 -11.32 -19.73 -4.91
N ILE A 78 -10.50 -20.62 -4.34
CA ILE A 78 -9.58 -21.43 -5.12
C ILE A 78 -10.34 -22.68 -5.56
N GLU A 79 -10.68 -22.75 -6.83
CA GLU A 79 -11.40 -23.90 -7.41
C GLU A 79 -10.50 -24.60 -8.43
N TYR A 80 -10.60 -25.94 -8.48
CA TYR A 80 -9.91 -26.74 -9.49
C TYR A 80 -10.94 -27.53 -10.32
N PRO A 81 -10.81 -27.54 -11.68
CA PRO A 81 -9.83 -26.79 -12.48
C PRO A 81 -10.04 -25.29 -12.33
N GLN A 82 -8.97 -24.52 -12.45
CA GLN A 82 -9.03 -23.05 -12.36
C GLN A 82 -10.13 -22.52 -13.28
N PRO A 83 -11.05 -21.71 -12.77
CA PRO A 83 -12.04 -21.06 -13.62
C PRO A 83 -11.34 -20.16 -14.65
N ALA A 84 -12.05 -19.83 -15.72
CA ALA A 84 -11.53 -18.95 -16.76
C ALA A 84 -10.90 -17.67 -16.14
N PRO A 85 -9.80 -17.13 -16.70
CA PRO A 85 -9.06 -16.01 -16.12
C PRO A 85 -9.92 -14.79 -15.73
N ALA A 86 -11.04 -14.59 -16.42
CA ALA A 86 -12.00 -13.52 -16.13
C ALA A 86 -12.79 -13.74 -14.82
N ALA A 87 -12.87 -14.96 -14.31
CA ALA A 87 -13.63 -15.28 -13.10
C ALA A 87 -12.85 -15.08 -11.80
N ASN A 88 -11.51 -15.01 -11.86
CA ASN A 88 -10.66 -14.81 -10.70
C ASN A 88 -10.29 -13.31 -10.57
N LEU A 89 -11.12 -12.57 -9.84
CA LEU A 89 -10.95 -11.12 -9.65
C LEU A 89 -10.01 -10.75 -8.49
N GLY A 90 -9.47 -11.71 -7.77
CA GLY A 90 -8.72 -11.50 -6.54
C GLY A 90 -9.65 -11.18 -5.36
N TRP A 91 -9.07 -10.87 -4.21
CA TRP A 91 -9.83 -10.43 -3.05
C TRP A 91 -10.56 -9.11 -3.35
N ARG A 92 -11.80 -9.02 -2.89
CA ARG A 92 -12.61 -7.81 -3.04
C ARG A 92 -12.60 -7.03 -1.74
N PHE A 93 -12.23 -5.79 -1.85
CA PHE A 93 -12.11 -4.89 -0.72
C PHE A 93 -13.31 -3.95 -0.65
N PRO A 94 -13.75 -3.59 0.56
CA PRO A 94 -14.78 -2.55 0.73
C PRO A 94 -14.23 -1.17 0.32
N ASP A 95 -15.14 -0.31 -0.13
CA ASP A 95 -14.84 1.07 -0.48
C ASP A 95 -14.22 1.82 0.71
N GLY A 96 -13.17 2.59 0.49
CA GLY A 96 -12.41 3.26 1.55
C GLY A 96 -11.26 2.43 2.15
N THR A 97 -11.05 1.18 1.71
CA THR A 97 -9.90 0.36 2.17
C THR A 97 -8.57 1.05 1.86
N VAL A 98 -7.64 1.01 2.82
CA VAL A 98 -6.27 1.50 2.65
C VAL A 98 -5.27 0.39 2.95
N ILE A 99 -4.41 0.11 1.98
CA ILE A 99 -3.22 -0.74 2.19
C ILE A 99 -2.02 0.17 2.44
N VAL A 100 -1.30 -0.08 3.52
CA VAL A 100 -0.14 0.70 3.93
C VAL A 100 1.11 -0.16 3.87
N LYS A 101 2.18 0.35 3.29
CA LYS A 101 3.47 -0.32 3.23
C LYS A 101 4.60 0.67 3.47
N THR A 102 5.33 0.49 4.56
CA THR A 102 6.55 1.27 4.84
C THR A 102 7.78 0.46 4.47
N PHE A 103 8.69 1.10 3.75
CA PHE A 103 9.99 0.55 3.38
C PHE A 103 11.07 1.18 4.24
N SER A 104 11.95 0.34 4.77
CA SER A 104 13.09 0.76 5.58
C SER A 104 14.37 0.10 5.08
N LEU A 105 15.49 0.82 5.17
CA LEU A 105 16.83 0.28 4.90
C LEU A 105 17.65 0.28 6.19
N GLU A 106 18.40 -0.78 6.41
CA GLU A 106 19.52 -0.77 7.37
C GLU A 106 20.72 -0.17 6.65
N LEU A 107 21.21 0.97 7.15
CA LEU A 107 22.37 1.63 6.55
C LEU A 107 23.66 0.83 6.80
N GLU A 108 23.66 0.02 7.83
CA GLU A 108 24.64 -1.04 8.08
C GLU A 108 23.89 -2.38 8.05
N PRO A 109 24.07 -3.20 7.00
CA PRO A 109 23.35 -4.45 6.86
C PRO A 109 23.54 -5.37 8.06
N GLY A 110 22.42 -5.83 8.65
CA GLY A 110 22.40 -6.66 9.86
C GLY A 110 22.49 -5.88 11.17
N ASN A 111 22.50 -4.54 11.12
CA ASN A 111 22.41 -3.68 12.29
C ASN A 111 21.07 -2.93 12.35
N PRO A 112 20.05 -3.47 13.07
CA PRO A 112 18.73 -2.84 13.17
C PRO A 112 18.74 -1.43 13.76
N ALA A 113 19.76 -1.04 14.52
CA ALA A 113 19.88 0.31 15.09
C ALA A 113 20.11 1.38 14.00
N THR A 114 20.57 0.99 12.83
CA THR A 114 20.81 1.90 11.69
C THR A 114 19.63 1.93 10.71
N ARG A 115 18.51 1.29 11.05
CA ARG A 115 17.33 1.22 10.21
C ARG A 115 16.66 2.58 10.06
N LYS A 116 16.50 3.01 8.81
CA LYS A 116 15.76 4.23 8.45
C LYS A 116 14.56 3.89 7.61
N ARG A 117 13.40 4.46 7.95
CA ARG A 117 12.22 4.49 7.10
C ARG A 117 12.51 5.40 5.90
N ILE A 118 12.26 4.93 4.70
CA ILE A 118 12.59 5.65 3.48
C ILE A 118 11.32 6.21 2.86
N GLU A 119 10.32 5.33 2.69
CA GLU A 119 9.04 5.72 2.14
C GLU A 119 7.90 4.93 2.76
N THR A 120 6.72 5.53 2.77
CA THR A 120 5.45 4.84 3.03
C THR A 120 4.56 4.98 1.81
N ARG A 121 4.11 3.86 1.26
CA ARG A 121 3.14 3.81 0.16
C ARG A 121 1.77 3.50 0.71
N LEU A 122 0.78 4.24 0.23
CA LEU A 122 -0.62 3.96 0.44
C LEU A 122 -1.25 3.51 -0.88
N LEU A 123 -2.09 2.50 -0.81
CA LEU A 123 -2.96 2.12 -1.88
C LEU A 123 -4.39 2.25 -1.36
N HIS A 124 -5.12 3.25 -1.84
CA HIS A 124 -6.46 3.59 -1.38
C HIS A 124 -7.49 3.16 -2.42
N PHE A 125 -8.48 2.41 -1.98
CA PHE A 125 -9.62 2.02 -2.79
C PHE A 125 -10.72 3.07 -2.67
N GLU A 126 -11.17 3.57 -3.81
CA GLU A 126 -12.25 4.53 -3.88
C GLU A 126 -13.20 4.10 -5.01
N ARG A 127 -14.42 3.76 -4.64
CA ARG A 127 -15.44 3.42 -5.62
C ARG A 127 -15.90 4.68 -6.34
N LEU A 128 -15.83 4.69 -7.66
CA LEU A 128 -16.43 5.76 -8.44
C LEU A 128 -17.95 5.60 -8.45
N THR A 129 -18.66 6.59 -7.92
CA THR A 129 -20.12 6.66 -8.01
C THR A 129 -20.53 6.88 -9.47
N GLY A 130 -21.50 6.11 -9.96
CA GLY A 130 -22.10 6.28 -11.28
C GLY A 130 -21.50 5.40 -12.39
N THR A 131 -20.60 4.47 -12.06
CA THR A 131 -20.17 3.41 -12.98
C THR A 131 -20.73 2.08 -12.52
N ASP A 132 -21.69 1.53 -13.25
CA ASP A 132 -22.26 0.20 -12.99
C ASP A 132 -21.36 -0.95 -13.48
N LEU A 133 -20.07 -0.67 -13.69
CA LEU A 133 -19.11 -1.68 -14.08
C LEU A 133 -18.78 -2.54 -12.87
N VAL A 134 -19.53 -3.61 -12.73
CA VAL A 134 -19.30 -4.68 -11.76
C VAL A 134 -17.90 -5.23 -11.96
N GLY A 135 -17.01 -5.02 -11.02
CA GLY A 135 -15.66 -5.58 -11.01
C GLY A 135 -14.51 -4.58 -11.15
N ASP A 136 -14.76 -3.33 -11.47
CA ASP A 136 -13.70 -2.34 -11.54
C ASP A 136 -13.35 -1.83 -10.14
N GLN A 137 -12.19 -2.22 -9.68
CA GLN A 137 -11.60 -1.71 -8.44
C GLN A 137 -10.71 -0.51 -8.78
N TYR A 138 -11.05 0.65 -8.26
CA TYR A 138 -10.27 1.87 -8.45
C TYR A 138 -9.31 2.08 -7.28
N TRP A 139 -8.06 1.73 -7.50
CA TRP A 139 -7.01 1.92 -6.53
C TRP A 139 -6.15 3.12 -6.88
N LYS A 140 -5.94 4.00 -5.92
CA LYS A 140 -5.08 5.17 -6.05
C LYS A 140 -3.84 4.99 -5.19
N GLY A 141 -2.67 5.07 -5.82
CA GLY A 141 -1.39 4.98 -5.12
C GLY A 141 -0.90 6.34 -4.66
N TYR A 142 -0.34 6.41 -3.47
CA TYR A 142 0.31 7.60 -2.91
C TYR A 142 1.61 7.19 -2.24
N SER A 143 2.67 7.96 -2.46
CA SER A 143 3.97 7.71 -1.85
C SER A 143 4.37 8.90 -0.99
N TYR A 144 4.85 8.62 0.21
CA TYR A 144 5.37 9.60 1.16
C TYR A 144 6.84 9.32 1.40
N VAL A 145 7.68 10.34 1.31
CA VAL A 145 9.12 10.27 1.62
C VAL A 145 9.35 10.70 3.07
N TRP A 146 10.03 9.87 3.85
CA TRP A 146 10.38 10.18 5.23
C TRP A 146 11.46 11.26 5.32
N ASN A 147 11.30 12.17 6.27
CA ASN A 147 12.33 13.16 6.57
C ASN A 147 13.55 12.51 7.25
N ASN A 148 14.67 13.22 7.27
CA ASN A 148 15.91 12.70 7.85
C ASN A 148 15.80 12.42 9.34
N ASP A 149 14.99 13.20 10.07
CA ASP A 149 14.79 13.10 11.51
C ASP A 149 13.82 11.98 11.90
N GLN A 150 13.23 11.33 10.90
CA GLN A 150 12.31 10.19 11.06
C GLN A 150 11.03 10.54 11.85
N THR A 151 10.65 11.83 11.88
CA THR A 151 9.48 12.32 12.63
C THR A 151 8.20 12.30 11.80
N ASP A 152 8.30 12.51 10.47
CA ASP A 152 7.15 12.52 9.56
C ASP A 152 7.58 12.23 8.12
N ALA A 153 6.58 12.01 7.24
CA ALA A 153 6.81 11.81 5.82
C ALA A 153 5.93 12.74 4.99
N LYS A 154 6.48 13.21 3.85
CA LYS A 154 5.82 14.16 2.95
C LYS A 154 5.38 13.47 1.66
N LEU A 155 4.18 13.81 1.18
CA LEU A 155 3.62 13.33 -0.07
C LEU A 155 4.54 13.69 -1.26
N VAL A 156 4.87 12.70 -2.06
CA VAL A 156 5.72 12.86 -3.26
C VAL A 156 4.87 13.37 -4.43
N GLY A 157 5.42 14.32 -5.16
CA GLY A 157 4.73 14.93 -6.30
C GLY A 157 4.60 14.01 -7.52
N SER A 158 3.99 14.55 -8.57
CA SER A 158 3.62 13.82 -9.80
C SER A 158 4.78 13.22 -10.59
N ARG A 159 6.02 13.62 -10.32
CA ARG A 159 7.22 13.11 -10.99
C ARG A 159 7.93 12.00 -10.23
N GLY A 160 7.44 11.63 -9.04
CA GLY A 160 8.16 10.74 -8.14
C GLY A 160 9.44 11.40 -7.60
N LEU A 161 10.31 10.61 -6.98
CA LEU A 161 11.56 11.12 -6.38
C LEU A 161 12.64 10.05 -6.45
N ASN A 162 13.87 10.44 -6.83
CA ASN A 162 15.04 9.57 -6.71
C ASN A 162 15.87 10.03 -5.52
N LEU A 163 16.30 9.09 -4.72
CA LEU A 163 17.16 9.29 -3.55
C LEU A 163 18.36 8.34 -3.63
N THR A 164 19.45 8.71 -2.99
CA THR A 164 20.64 7.86 -2.88
C THR A 164 20.97 7.70 -1.41
N TYR A 165 21.11 6.45 -0.97
CA TYR A 165 21.49 6.09 0.39
C TYR A 165 22.87 5.47 0.41
N LYS A 166 23.70 5.85 1.38
CA LYS A 166 24.99 5.22 1.62
C LYS A 166 24.80 4.02 2.53
N ILE A 167 25.04 2.84 2.00
CA ILE A 167 24.96 1.58 2.72
C ILE A 167 26.38 1.10 3.01
N THR A 168 26.68 0.82 4.26
CA THR A 168 27.98 0.25 4.65
C THR A 168 28.25 -1.03 3.87
N ASP A 169 29.41 -1.11 3.25
CA ASP A 169 29.87 -2.27 2.50
C ASP A 169 31.37 -2.44 2.70
N THR A 170 31.73 -3.42 3.51
CA THR A 170 33.13 -3.70 3.85
C THR A 170 33.97 -4.21 2.67
N LYS A 171 33.29 -4.64 1.58
CA LYS A 171 33.96 -5.07 0.33
C LYS A 171 34.20 -3.92 -0.64
N ALA A 172 33.52 -2.79 -0.44
CA ALA A 172 33.70 -1.62 -1.27
C ALA A 172 34.95 -0.84 -0.85
N ALA A 173 35.73 -0.33 -1.81
CA ALA A 173 36.96 0.44 -1.55
C ALA A 173 36.73 1.68 -0.65
N LYS A 174 35.55 2.26 -0.68
CA LYS A 174 35.16 3.41 0.16
C LYS A 174 34.50 3.00 1.49
N GLY A 175 34.37 1.71 1.78
CA GLY A 175 33.65 1.22 2.96
C GLY A 175 32.12 1.35 2.88
N TYR A 176 31.59 1.84 1.78
CA TYR A 176 30.17 1.94 1.50
C TYR A 176 29.87 1.82 0.01
N ARG A 177 28.63 1.50 -0.31
CA ARG A 177 28.06 1.58 -1.66
C ARG A 177 26.92 2.59 -1.68
N ASP A 178 26.75 3.27 -2.79
CA ASP A 178 25.59 4.11 -3.05
C ASP A 178 24.45 3.21 -3.53
N GLN A 179 23.29 3.35 -2.88
CA GLN A 179 22.07 2.64 -3.24
C GLN A 179 21.03 3.64 -3.72
N GLU A 180 20.73 3.58 -5.00
CA GLU A 180 19.65 4.34 -5.61
C GLU A 180 18.30 3.81 -5.13
N TRP A 181 17.36 4.74 -4.85
CA TRP A 181 16.00 4.41 -4.45
C TRP A 181 15.00 5.26 -5.22
N ARG A 182 14.15 4.61 -6.00
CA ARG A 182 13.06 5.27 -6.71
C ARG A 182 11.79 5.25 -5.87
N ILE A 183 11.31 6.43 -5.45
CA ILE A 183 9.98 6.60 -4.87
C ILE A 183 9.02 6.91 -6.02
N PRO A 184 8.02 6.05 -6.28
CA PRO A 184 7.17 6.18 -7.44
C PRO A 184 6.19 7.35 -7.32
N SER A 185 5.86 7.95 -8.45
CA SER A 185 4.71 8.83 -8.60
C SER A 185 3.41 8.02 -8.58
N ARG A 186 2.27 8.72 -8.47
CA ARG A 186 0.94 8.09 -8.54
C ARG A 186 0.73 7.30 -9.84
N ALA A 187 1.17 7.84 -10.97
CA ALA A 187 1.06 7.17 -12.26
C ALA A 187 1.93 5.90 -12.33
N GLU A 188 3.11 5.91 -11.73
CA GLU A 188 3.99 4.74 -11.69
C GLU A 188 3.43 3.61 -10.83
N CYS A 189 2.63 3.90 -9.80
CA CYS A 189 1.96 2.86 -9.01
C CYS A 189 1.05 1.98 -9.89
N THR A 190 0.36 2.57 -10.86
CA THR A 190 -0.58 1.86 -11.74
C THR A 190 0.09 0.97 -12.78
N LEU A 191 1.41 1.08 -12.97
CA LEU A 191 2.15 0.16 -13.86
C LEU A 191 2.18 -1.27 -13.32
N CYS A 192 2.18 -1.43 -11.98
CA CYS A 192 2.18 -2.74 -11.33
C CYS A 192 0.81 -3.09 -10.72
N HIS A 193 0.08 -2.09 -10.22
CA HIS A 193 -1.24 -2.28 -9.61
C HIS A 193 -2.34 -2.22 -10.68
N THR A 194 -2.34 -3.24 -11.56
CA THR A 194 -3.24 -3.37 -12.70
C THR A 194 -4.35 -4.39 -12.43
N THR A 195 -5.38 -4.42 -13.28
CA THR A 195 -6.42 -5.44 -13.27
C THR A 195 -5.85 -6.86 -13.36
N SER A 196 -4.85 -7.07 -14.21
CA SER A 196 -4.19 -8.37 -14.37
C SER A 196 -3.47 -8.82 -13.10
N ALA A 197 -2.93 -7.88 -12.33
CA ALA A 197 -2.29 -8.12 -11.04
C ALA A 197 -3.31 -8.11 -9.87
N LYS A 198 -4.61 -8.04 -10.15
CA LYS A 198 -5.69 -7.92 -9.16
C LYS A 198 -5.52 -6.71 -8.24
N TYR A 199 -4.91 -5.66 -8.74
CA TYR A 199 -4.60 -4.38 -8.11
C TYR A 199 -3.76 -4.47 -6.83
N VAL A 200 -4.09 -5.32 -5.87
CA VAL A 200 -3.41 -5.41 -4.58
C VAL A 200 -2.40 -6.55 -4.59
N LEU A 201 -1.16 -6.23 -4.94
CA LEU A 201 -0.07 -7.21 -4.99
C LEU A 201 0.26 -7.74 -3.60
N GLY A 202 0.30 -9.07 -3.47
CA GLY A 202 0.69 -9.76 -2.23
C GLY A 202 -0.46 -9.97 -1.25
N VAL A 203 -1.64 -9.41 -1.46
CA VAL A 203 -2.83 -9.72 -0.64
C VAL A 203 -3.76 -10.61 -1.44
N ASN A 204 -3.53 -11.90 -1.34
CA ASN A 204 -4.34 -12.96 -1.93
C ASN A 204 -4.24 -14.22 -1.09
N THR A 205 -5.11 -15.19 -1.32
CA THR A 205 -5.23 -16.41 -0.50
C THR A 205 -3.90 -17.15 -0.34
N LEU A 206 -3.11 -17.32 -1.40
CA LEU A 206 -1.83 -18.05 -1.34
C LEU A 206 -0.77 -17.32 -0.51
N GLN A 207 -0.73 -16.01 -0.56
CA GLN A 207 0.24 -15.18 0.14
C GLN A 207 -0.12 -14.94 1.60
N MET A 208 -1.42 -14.94 1.91
CA MET A 208 -1.95 -14.63 3.24
C MET A 208 -2.24 -15.88 4.07
N ASN A 209 -2.25 -17.08 3.46
CA ASN A 209 -2.47 -18.34 4.18
C ASN A 209 -1.23 -18.73 4.99
N LYS A 210 -1.09 -18.11 6.16
CA LYS A 210 0.01 -18.33 7.11
C LYS A 210 -0.39 -17.87 8.51
N HIS A 211 0.35 -18.37 9.51
CA HIS A 211 0.26 -17.80 10.84
C HIS A 211 0.92 -16.40 10.86
N HIS A 212 0.24 -15.44 11.46
CA HIS A 212 0.75 -14.10 11.70
C HIS A 212 0.44 -13.68 13.13
N ASN A 213 1.42 -13.09 13.80
CA ASN A 213 1.20 -12.53 15.14
C ASN A 213 0.66 -11.10 14.99
N TYR A 214 -0.63 -10.94 15.19
CA TYR A 214 -1.29 -9.64 15.08
C TYR A 214 -1.03 -8.71 16.27
N GLY A 215 -0.31 -9.19 17.30
CA GLY A 215 -0.19 -8.49 18.57
C GLY A 215 -1.52 -8.50 19.33
N PHE A 216 -1.47 -8.31 20.63
CA PHE A 216 -2.70 -8.10 21.41
C PHE A 216 -3.06 -6.61 21.35
N VAL A 217 -4.00 -6.23 20.52
CA VAL A 217 -4.73 -4.98 20.74
C VAL A 217 -5.69 -5.28 21.89
N LYS A 218 -5.32 -4.93 23.11
CA LYS A 218 -6.25 -4.82 24.22
C LYS A 218 -7.15 -3.63 23.93
N ASP A 219 -8.23 -3.85 23.23
CA ASP A 219 -9.37 -2.97 23.32
C ASP A 219 -10.13 -3.31 24.62
N ASN A 220 -10.48 -2.29 25.39
CA ASN A 220 -11.26 -2.43 26.63
C ASN A 220 -12.69 -2.96 26.38
N ASN A 221 -13.03 -3.31 25.16
CA ASN A 221 -14.31 -3.88 24.74
C ASN A 221 -14.10 -5.19 23.98
N THR A 222 -13.62 -6.23 24.68
CA THR A 222 -13.72 -7.68 24.39
C THR A 222 -14.09 -8.08 22.94
N LYS A 223 -13.28 -7.76 21.94
CA LYS A 223 -13.25 -8.50 20.68
C LYS A 223 -11.80 -8.86 20.37
N THR A 224 -11.45 -10.09 20.68
CA THR A 224 -10.21 -10.72 20.26
C THR A 224 -10.33 -11.01 18.77
N TYR A 225 -9.63 -10.28 17.93
CA TYR A 225 -9.47 -10.67 16.52
C TYR A 225 -8.39 -11.74 16.42
N LEU A 226 -8.79 -12.97 16.63
CA LEU A 226 -8.00 -14.14 16.21
C LEU A 226 -8.29 -14.36 14.73
N GLY A 227 -7.43 -13.82 13.87
CA GLY A 227 -7.37 -14.21 12.48
C GLY A 227 -6.70 -15.56 12.37
N ILE A 228 -7.42 -16.63 12.65
CA ILE A 228 -7.02 -17.99 12.27
C ILE A 228 -7.68 -18.24 10.93
N PHE A 229 -6.94 -18.16 9.87
CA PHE A 229 -7.30 -18.84 8.63
C PHE A 229 -6.83 -20.28 8.78
N SER A 230 -7.76 -21.17 9.14
CA SER A 230 -7.60 -22.62 9.07
C SER A 230 -8.18 -23.14 7.78
#